data_050f1c4394e57a3477b6c4b714c56031
#
_entry.id   050f1c4394e57a3477b6c4b714c56031
#
_cell.length_a   1.000
_cell.length_b   1.000
_cell.length_c   1.000
_cell.angle_alpha   90.00
_cell.angle_beta   90.00
_cell.angle_gamma   90.00
#
_symmetry.space_group_name_H-M   'P 1'
#
loop_
_entity.id
_entity.type
_entity.pdbx_description
1 polymer ?
#
loop_
_entity_poly.entity_id
_entity_poly.type
_entity_poly.pdbx_seq_one_letter_code
_entity_poly.pdbx_strand_id
1 'polypeptide(L)'
;MMEKINKQVAFLFSSSILFIAVSLLFVSCGQAGKAHTDTPTSGVTTIGSDDSYTPTVNAEIQVFQALYKAAAIHVKYEPEDSLFKGLMKDSLQVIVAGRKLTTQEETYFKDKQLFPEQVKIATDAIAILVNNDNPDTMLTMDKIKAIFNGDSTWDSPGKGKITVVFDHENSGNSRYIRENLMKGSKFPTYCFALNSNPQVIDYVSKNKGALGIIGVNWVSNDYDSATVGFLNKAKVVYVSLTNGGQHFQPYQYYIKTGDYPLCRDVYMIKTEPYMGLGSGFLSFVTSDKGQRIIFHEGILPATVPTHIISF
;
A
#
# COMPACT_ATOMS: atom_id res chain seq x y z
N MET A 1 25.97 -82.05 -1.13
CA MET A 1 24.63 -81.61 -1.55
C MET A 1 24.10 -80.47 -0.73
N MET A 2 24.27 -80.45 0.58
CA MET A 2 23.81 -79.40 1.52
C MET A 2 24.50 -78.04 1.32
N GLU A 3 25.79 -78.02 0.96
CA GLU A 3 26.56 -76.76 0.81
C GLU A 3 26.15 -75.93 -0.42
N LYS A 4 25.65 -76.58 -1.51
CA LYS A 4 25.11 -75.87 -2.69
C LYS A 4 23.74 -75.26 -2.42
N ILE A 5 22.92 -75.87 -1.54
CA ILE A 5 21.62 -75.35 -1.20
C ILE A 5 21.78 -74.11 -0.31
N ASN A 6 22.72 -74.09 0.64
CA ASN A 6 22.98 -72.93 1.48
C ASN A 6 23.49 -71.71 0.70
N LYS A 7 24.33 -71.91 -0.34
CA LYS A 7 24.79 -70.79 -1.22
C LYS A 7 23.67 -70.24 -2.09
N GLN A 8 22.75 -71.06 -2.58
CA GLN A 8 21.61 -70.57 -3.33
C GLN A 8 20.60 -69.81 -2.46
N VAL A 9 20.32 -70.28 -1.24
CA VAL A 9 19.43 -69.60 -0.29
C VAL A 9 20.06 -68.23 0.14
N ALA A 10 21.35 -68.16 0.41
CA ALA A 10 22.06 -66.94 0.75
C ALA A 10 22.03 -65.93 -0.41
N PHE A 11 22.18 -66.39 -1.67
CA PHE A 11 22.10 -65.53 -2.85
C PHE A 11 20.68 -64.97 -3.10
N LEU A 12 19.65 -65.79 -2.87
CA LEU A 12 18.25 -65.35 -2.98
C LEU A 12 17.86 -64.34 -1.86
N PHE A 13 18.36 -64.54 -0.63
CA PHE A 13 18.17 -63.55 0.46
C PHE A 13 18.90 -62.22 0.18
N SER A 14 20.12 -62.26 -0.31
CA SER A 14 20.91 -61.08 -0.67
C SER A 14 20.23 -60.29 -1.81
N SER A 15 19.70 -60.99 -2.82
CA SER A 15 19.01 -60.38 -3.94
C SER A 15 17.69 -59.72 -3.53
N SER A 16 16.93 -60.34 -2.60
CA SER A 16 15.67 -59.80 -2.06
C SER A 16 15.89 -58.58 -1.20
N ILE A 17 16.96 -58.52 -0.39
CA ILE A 17 17.31 -57.33 0.42
C ILE A 17 17.74 -56.16 -0.50
N LEU A 18 18.48 -56.40 -1.57
CA LEU A 18 18.87 -55.41 -2.53
C LEU A 18 17.66 -54.83 -3.27
N PHE A 19 16.67 -55.66 -3.63
CA PHE A 19 15.44 -55.23 -4.27
C PHE A 19 14.55 -54.37 -3.37
N ILE A 20 14.48 -54.69 -2.06
CA ILE A 20 13.76 -53.91 -1.04
C ILE A 20 14.48 -52.57 -0.78
N ALA A 21 15.81 -52.56 -0.73
CA ALA A 21 16.58 -51.30 -0.57
C ALA A 21 16.45 -50.36 -1.76
N VAL A 22 16.38 -50.87 -2.98
CA VAL A 22 16.14 -50.09 -4.19
C VAL A 22 14.70 -49.56 -4.28
N SER A 23 13.72 -50.32 -3.85
CA SER A 23 12.31 -49.84 -3.84
C SER A 23 12.07 -48.78 -2.77
N LEU A 24 12.80 -48.74 -1.68
CA LEU A 24 12.74 -47.67 -0.67
C LEU A 24 13.31 -46.33 -1.14
N LEU A 25 14.19 -46.34 -2.12
CA LEU A 25 14.73 -45.09 -2.72
C LEU A 25 13.72 -44.39 -3.64
N PHE A 26 12.69 -45.09 -4.14
CA PHE A 26 11.67 -44.47 -5.01
C PHE A 26 10.47 -43.89 -4.21
N VAL A 27 10.38 -44.09 -2.91
CA VAL A 27 9.28 -43.56 -2.06
C VAL A 27 9.65 -42.15 -1.52
N SER A 28 10.89 -41.69 -1.65
CA SER A 28 11.34 -40.40 -1.14
C SER A 28 11.01 -39.19 -2.03
N CYS A 29 10.26 -39.34 -3.12
CA CYS A 29 9.86 -38.25 -3.99
C CYS A 29 8.36 -37.97 -3.88
N GLY A 30 7.89 -37.51 -2.71
CA GLY A 30 6.45 -37.34 -2.47
C GLY A 30 6.03 -36.27 -1.49
N GLN A 31 6.89 -35.28 -1.18
CA GLN A 31 6.38 -33.98 -0.72
C GLN A 31 6.46 -32.98 -1.87
N ALA A 32 5.64 -33.23 -2.90
CA ALA A 32 5.25 -32.15 -3.77
C ALA A 32 4.50 -31.14 -2.90
N GLY A 33 5.14 -30.02 -2.55
CA GLY A 33 4.45 -28.86 -2.00
C GLY A 33 3.20 -28.65 -2.87
N LYS A 34 2.07 -28.24 -2.28
CA LYS A 34 0.85 -27.97 -3.03
C LYS A 34 1.25 -27.17 -4.26
N ALA A 35 1.06 -27.76 -5.44
CA ALA A 35 1.34 -27.08 -6.70
C ALA A 35 0.53 -25.78 -6.70
N HIS A 36 1.19 -24.65 -6.86
CA HIS A 36 0.50 -23.37 -7.01
C HIS A 36 -0.40 -23.47 -8.25
N THR A 37 -1.66 -23.14 -8.08
CA THR A 37 -2.68 -23.28 -9.14
C THR A 37 -2.89 -21.99 -9.91
N ASP A 38 -2.28 -20.89 -9.46
CA ASP A 38 -2.34 -19.60 -10.11
C ASP A 38 -1.13 -19.34 -11.02
N THR A 39 -1.34 -18.48 -12.00
CA THR A 39 -0.34 -17.99 -12.95
C THR A 39 -0.35 -16.46 -12.95
N PRO A 40 0.58 -15.78 -13.62
CA PRO A 40 0.58 -14.32 -13.71
C PRO A 40 -0.73 -13.70 -14.26
N THR A 41 -1.58 -14.49 -14.93
CA THR A 41 -2.79 -13.98 -15.61
C THR A 41 -4.05 -14.78 -15.28
N SER A 42 -3.98 -15.75 -14.37
CA SER A 42 -5.13 -16.58 -13.99
C SER A 42 -5.01 -17.07 -12.55
N GLY A 43 -6.15 -17.41 -11.94
CA GLY A 43 -6.23 -17.90 -10.56
C GLY A 43 -6.85 -16.90 -9.61
N VAL A 44 -6.68 -17.13 -8.30
CA VAL A 44 -7.25 -16.31 -7.23
C VAL A 44 -6.15 -15.93 -6.27
N THR A 45 -6.01 -14.64 -5.95
CA THR A 45 -5.09 -14.16 -4.92
C THR A 45 -5.75 -13.10 -4.04
N THR A 46 -5.21 -12.92 -2.84
CA THR A 46 -5.59 -11.81 -1.93
C THR A 46 -4.38 -10.93 -1.70
N ILE A 47 -4.54 -9.65 -1.98
CA ILE A 47 -3.52 -8.63 -1.68
C ILE A 47 -3.99 -7.74 -0.53
N GLY A 48 -3.06 -7.09 0.15
CA GLY A 48 -3.35 -6.05 1.14
C GLY A 48 -3.09 -4.66 0.60
N SER A 49 -3.86 -3.66 1.00
CA SER A 49 -3.58 -2.26 0.69
C SER A 49 -3.95 -1.34 1.85
N ASP A 50 -3.14 -0.32 2.09
CA ASP A 50 -3.56 0.79 2.95
C ASP A 50 -4.78 1.49 2.32
N ASP A 51 -5.75 1.87 3.16
CA ASP A 51 -7.00 2.52 2.72
C ASP A 51 -6.76 3.79 1.91
N SER A 52 -5.63 4.47 2.13
CA SER A 52 -5.25 5.67 1.36
C SER A 52 -5.18 5.43 -0.15
N TYR A 53 -4.90 4.19 -0.58
CA TYR A 53 -4.70 3.83 -1.99
C TYR A 53 -5.91 3.12 -2.61
N THR A 54 -7.03 3.02 -1.89
CA THR A 54 -8.24 2.32 -2.34
C THR A 54 -8.69 2.71 -3.75
N PRO A 55 -8.81 4.01 -4.13
CA PRO A 55 -9.22 4.37 -5.48
C PRO A 55 -8.29 3.82 -6.56
N THR A 56 -6.99 4.08 -6.46
CA THR A 56 -6.00 3.61 -7.46
C THR A 56 -5.93 2.10 -7.52
N VAL A 57 -5.88 1.40 -6.38
CA VAL A 57 -5.79 -0.07 -6.36
C VAL A 57 -7.03 -0.71 -6.99
N ASN A 58 -8.22 -0.17 -6.72
CA ASN A 58 -9.46 -0.64 -7.36
C ASN A 58 -9.45 -0.42 -8.86
N ALA A 59 -9.00 0.74 -9.35
CA ALA A 59 -8.90 1.04 -10.77
C ALA A 59 -7.91 0.08 -11.47
N GLU A 60 -6.75 -0.17 -10.89
CA GLU A 60 -5.76 -1.13 -11.39
C GLU A 60 -6.34 -2.55 -11.51
N ILE A 61 -7.00 -3.03 -10.44
CA ILE A 61 -7.60 -4.37 -10.41
C ILE A 61 -8.72 -4.49 -11.44
N GLN A 62 -9.57 -3.47 -11.55
CA GLN A 62 -10.67 -3.47 -12.51
C GLN A 62 -10.15 -3.66 -13.94
N VAL A 63 -9.12 -2.91 -14.33
CA VAL A 63 -8.54 -3.01 -15.67
C VAL A 63 -7.79 -4.34 -15.84
N PHE A 64 -7.02 -4.77 -14.84
CA PHE A 64 -6.32 -6.05 -14.86
C PHE A 64 -7.28 -7.22 -15.09
N GLN A 65 -8.37 -7.32 -14.32
CA GLN A 65 -9.37 -8.36 -14.44
C GLN A 65 -10.22 -8.23 -15.72
N ALA A 66 -10.35 -7.03 -16.28
CA ALA A 66 -10.97 -6.83 -17.58
C ALA A 66 -10.11 -7.43 -18.71
N LEU A 67 -8.79 -7.39 -18.60
CA LEU A 67 -7.84 -7.97 -19.55
C LEU A 67 -7.67 -9.48 -19.35
N TYR A 68 -7.61 -9.93 -18.10
CA TYR A 68 -7.34 -11.32 -17.71
C TYR A 68 -8.55 -11.93 -17.01
N LYS A 69 -9.50 -12.43 -17.82
CA LYS A 69 -10.83 -12.92 -17.34
C LYS A 69 -10.77 -14.11 -16.38
N ALA A 70 -9.66 -14.85 -16.37
CA ALA A 70 -9.43 -15.97 -15.47
C ALA A 70 -8.72 -15.56 -14.16
N ALA A 71 -8.47 -14.26 -13.96
CA ALA A 71 -7.84 -13.72 -12.76
C ALA A 71 -8.90 -13.13 -11.81
N ALA A 72 -8.80 -13.45 -10.53
CA ALA A 72 -9.59 -12.84 -9.45
C ALA A 72 -8.66 -12.34 -8.35
N ILE A 73 -8.62 -11.03 -8.13
CA ILE A 73 -7.84 -10.38 -7.07
C ILE A 73 -8.80 -9.81 -6.03
N HIS A 74 -8.69 -10.30 -4.80
CA HIS A 74 -9.39 -9.77 -3.64
C HIS A 74 -8.47 -8.82 -2.88
N VAL A 75 -9.00 -7.70 -2.39
CA VAL A 75 -8.22 -6.74 -1.59
C VAL A 75 -8.69 -6.75 -0.15
N LYS A 76 -7.75 -6.76 0.78
CA LYS A 76 -7.97 -6.41 2.16
C LYS A 76 -7.45 -5.00 2.39
N TYR A 77 -8.37 -4.05 2.59
CA TYR A 77 -8.02 -2.71 2.99
C TYR A 77 -7.85 -2.67 4.50
N GLU A 78 -6.62 -2.48 4.95
CA GLU A 78 -6.23 -2.52 6.35
C GLU A 78 -5.24 -1.39 6.65
N PRO A 79 -5.09 -0.96 7.93
CA PRO A 79 -4.04 -0.03 8.31
C PRO A 79 -2.65 -0.56 7.96
N GLU A 80 -1.76 0.32 7.55
CA GLU A 80 -0.42 -0.03 7.05
C GLU A 80 0.35 -0.98 7.99
N ASP A 81 0.28 -0.77 9.29
CA ASP A 81 0.94 -1.62 10.29
C ASP A 81 0.41 -3.09 10.26
N SER A 82 -0.89 -3.26 10.00
CA SER A 82 -1.50 -4.59 9.84
C SER A 82 -1.03 -5.30 8.57
N LEU A 83 -0.81 -4.55 7.48
CA LEU A 83 -0.30 -5.09 6.22
C LEU A 83 1.10 -5.69 6.39
N PHE A 84 2.01 -4.98 7.03
CA PHE A 84 3.37 -5.47 7.28
C PHE A 84 3.36 -6.69 8.22
N LYS A 85 2.50 -6.70 9.24
CA LYS A 85 2.29 -7.88 10.08
C LYS A 85 1.74 -9.06 9.28
N GLY A 86 0.80 -8.81 8.36
CA GLY A 86 0.26 -9.82 7.45
C GLY A 86 1.34 -10.42 6.55
N LEU A 87 2.21 -9.57 5.99
CA LEU A 87 3.34 -9.98 5.16
C LEU A 87 4.34 -10.86 5.94
N MET A 88 4.70 -10.45 7.16
CA MET A 88 5.61 -11.22 8.03
C MET A 88 5.01 -12.56 8.48
N LYS A 89 3.69 -12.67 8.62
CA LYS A 89 2.98 -13.89 8.98
C LYS A 89 2.60 -14.77 7.78
N ASP A 90 2.98 -14.39 6.57
CA ASP A 90 2.62 -15.05 5.31
C ASP A 90 1.09 -15.21 5.10
N SER A 91 0.30 -14.34 5.74
CA SER A 91 -1.14 -14.25 5.50
C SER A 91 -1.50 -13.30 4.34
N LEU A 92 -0.56 -12.46 3.94
CA LEU A 92 -0.54 -11.65 2.74
C LEU A 92 0.82 -11.84 2.06
N GLN A 93 0.83 -12.04 0.76
CA GLN A 93 2.08 -12.16 -0.02
C GLN A 93 2.36 -10.96 -0.91
N VAL A 94 1.37 -10.09 -1.08
CA VAL A 94 1.49 -8.82 -1.81
C VAL A 94 0.77 -7.74 -1.02
N ILE A 95 1.44 -6.60 -0.82
CA ILE A 95 0.85 -5.42 -0.18
C ILE A 95 1.16 -4.14 -0.96
N VAL A 96 0.28 -3.13 -0.81
CA VAL A 96 0.50 -1.75 -1.28
C VAL A 96 0.57 -0.83 -0.06
N ALA A 97 1.69 -0.13 0.12
CA ALA A 97 1.98 0.64 1.32
C ALA A 97 2.81 1.89 1.02
N GLY A 98 2.79 2.87 1.93
CA GLY A 98 3.50 4.17 1.82
C GLY A 98 4.95 4.13 2.31
N ARG A 99 5.54 2.95 2.52
CA ARG A 99 6.95 2.78 2.90
C ARG A 99 7.50 1.45 2.42
N LYS A 100 8.79 1.35 2.42
CA LYS A 100 9.52 0.07 2.30
C LYS A 100 9.54 -0.69 3.62
N LEU A 101 10.05 -1.92 3.55
CA LEU A 101 10.43 -2.68 4.75
C LEU A 101 11.48 -1.90 5.56
N THR A 102 11.34 -1.94 6.87
CA THR A 102 12.40 -1.48 7.79
C THR A 102 13.56 -2.45 7.80
N THR A 103 14.73 -2.03 8.26
CA THR A 103 15.91 -2.91 8.41
C THR A 103 15.60 -4.16 9.26
N GLN A 104 14.75 -4.05 10.28
CA GLN A 104 14.34 -5.19 11.10
C GLN A 104 13.46 -6.16 10.32
N GLU A 105 12.50 -5.66 9.51
CA GLU A 105 11.64 -6.48 8.66
C GLU A 105 12.46 -7.15 7.54
N GLU A 106 13.42 -6.44 6.94
CA GLU A 106 14.34 -7.04 5.95
C GLU A 106 15.20 -8.15 6.55
N THR A 107 15.73 -7.96 7.77
CA THR A 107 16.48 -8.99 8.49
C THR A 107 15.62 -10.20 8.76
N TYR A 108 14.37 -10.00 9.22
CA TYR A 108 13.41 -11.09 9.45
C TYR A 108 13.18 -11.94 8.21
N PHE A 109 13.00 -11.33 7.03
CA PHE A 109 12.83 -12.08 5.79
C PHE A 109 14.13 -12.78 5.35
N LYS A 110 15.26 -12.12 5.49
CA LYS A 110 16.57 -12.70 5.18
C LYS A 110 16.86 -13.95 6.01
N ASP A 111 16.55 -13.94 7.31
CA ASP A 111 16.72 -15.08 8.20
C ASP A 111 15.84 -16.29 7.78
N LYS A 112 14.72 -16.00 7.11
CA LYS A 112 13.86 -17.01 6.49
C LYS A 112 14.24 -17.37 5.06
N GLN A 113 15.36 -16.85 4.54
CA GLN A 113 15.81 -17.02 3.16
C GLN A 113 14.76 -16.50 2.13
N LEU A 114 13.97 -15.52 2.51
CA LEU A 114 13.03 -14.82 1.65
C LEU A 114 13.59 -13.44 1.27
N PHE A 115 13.38 -13.04 0.03
CA PHE A 115 13.87 -11.77 -0.51
C PHE A 115 12.71 -10.99 -1.11
N PRO A 116 11.98 -10.22 -0.31
CA PRO A 116 10.83 -9.46 -0.80
C PRO A 116 11.21 -8.49 -1.90
N GLU A 117 10.46 -8.52 -2.99
CA GLU A 117 10.56 -7.54 -4.05
C GLU A 117 9.80 -6.28 -3.63
N GLN A 118 10.47 -5.11 -3.64
CA GLN A 118 9.91 -3.83 -3.19
C GLN A 118 9.98 -2.83 -4.34
N VAL A 119 8.88 -2.62 -5.04
CA VAL A 119 8.84 -1.78 -6.24
C VAL A 119 8.07 -0.50 -5.95
N LYS A 120 8.68 0.65 -6.22
CA LYS A 120 7.96 1.93 -6.22
C LYS A 120 7.00 1.95 -7.41
N ILE A 121 5.71 2.19 -7.13
CA ILE A 121 4.66 2.24 -8.15
C ILE A 121 4.14 3.67 -8.39
N ALA A 122 4.24 4.54 -7.38
CA ALA A 122 3.77 5.93 -7.46
C ALA A 122 4.48 6.84 -6.45
N THR A 123 4.25 8.14 -6.56
CA THR A 123 4.42 9.11 -5.47
C THR A 123 3.04 9.71 -5.17
N ASP A 124 2.59 9.54 -3.94
CA ASP A 124 1.35 10.06 -3.35
C ASP A 124 1.66 11.32 -2.52
N ALA A 125 0.62 11.97 -2.02
CA ALA A 125 0.72 13.08 -1.09
C ALA A 125 -0.34 12.99 0.01
N ILE A 126 -0.05 13.60 1.15
CA ILE A 126 -1.05 13.85 2.18
C ILE A 126 -1.84 15.09 1.82
N ALA A 127 -3.15 14.96 1.66
CA ALA A 127 -4.07 16.08 1.52
C ALA A 127 -4.60 16.50 2.90
N ILE A 128 -4.58 17.82 3.14
CA ILE A 128 -5.18 18.43 4.32
C ILE A 128 -6.53 19.00 3.93
N LEU A 129 -7.57 18.65 4.69
CA LEU A 129 -8.94 19.10 4.45
C LEU A 129 -9.43 20.03 5.56
N VAL A 130 -10.22 21.02 5.17
CA VAL A 130 -10.95 21.88 6.08
C VAL A 130 -12.43 22.01 5.66
N ASN A 131 -13.28 22.36 6.61
CA ASN A 131 -14.70 22.61 6.33
C ASN A 131 -14.87 23.73 5.29
N ASN A 132 -15.93 23.65 4.48
CA ASN A 132 -16.22 24.65 3.44
C ASN A 132 -16.40 26.09 3.98
N ASP A 133 -16.84 26.24 5.24
CA ASP A 133 -16.96 27.54 5.90
C ASP A 133 -15.66 28.00 6.58
N ASN A 134 -14.59 27.22 6.52
CA ASN A 134 -13.31 27.62 7.08
C ASN A 134 -12.56 28.52 6.10
N PRO A 135 -12.15 29.74 6.50
CA PRO A 135 -11.37 30.64 5.66
C PRO A 135 -9.86 30.29 5.64
N ASP A 136 -9.36 29.51 6.61
CA ASP A 136 -7.95 29.15 6.73
C ASP A 136 -7.64 28.00 5.76
N THR A 137 -7.63 28.32 4.47
CA THR A 137 -7.37 27.39 3.37
C THR A 137 -5.92 27.40 2.89
N MET A 138 -5.07 28.22 3.49
CA MET A 138 -3.63 28.36 3.18
C MET A 138 -2.83 28.13 4.45
N LEU A 139 -2.06 27.07 4.51
CA LEU A 139 -1.21 26.75 5.65
C LEU A 139 0.26 26.66 5.24
N THR A 140 1.14 27.08 6.14
CA THR A 140 2.58 26.84 5.99
C THR A 140 2.99 25.54 6.67
N MET A 141 4.13 24.97 6.27
CA MET A 141 4.69 23.79 6.95
C MET A 141 4.98 24.06 8.42
N ASP A 142 5.35 25.29 8.77
CA ASP A 142 5.59 25.68 10.17
C ASP A 142 4.29 25.64 10.97
N LYS A 143 3.18 26.18 10.41
CA LYS A 143 1.85 26.09 11.05
C LYS A 143 1.38 24.65 11.19
N ILE A 144 1.54 23.83 10.15
CA ILE A 144 1.17 22.41 10.18
C ILE A 144 1.98 21.69 11.29
N LYS A 145 3.29 21.91 11.35
CA LYS A 145 4.13 21.35 12.43
C LYS A 145 3.69 21.84 13.80
N ALA A 146 3.37 23.13 13.95
CA ALA A 146 2.89 23.69 15.22
C ALA A 146 1.58 23.03 15.66
N ILE A 147 0.63 22.78 14.72
CA ILE A 147 -0.62 22.06 15.01
C ILE A 147 -0.32 20.68 15.60
N PHE A 148 0.60 19.92 15.04
CA PHE A 148 0.94 18.58 15.54
C PHE A 148 1.82 18.63 16.81
N ASN A 149 2.35 19.79 17.19
CA ASN A 149 3.18 19.97 18.38
C ASN A 149 2.50 20.81 19.48
N GLY A 150 1.17 20.95 19.44
CA GLY A 150 0.40 21.51 20.55
C GLY A 150 -0.40 22.79 20.26
N ASP A 151 -0.21 23.44 19.11
CA ASP A 151 -1.01 24.59 18.70
C ASP A 151 -2.36 24.13 18.13
N SER A 152 -3.42 24.28 18.90
CA SER A 152 -4.78 23.93 18.49
C SER A 152 -5.62 25.13 18.08
N THR A 153 -5.00 26.21 17.55
CA THR A 153 -5.68 27.45 17.20
C THR A 153 -5.69 27.70 15.70
N TRP A 154 -6.81 28.17 15.18
CA TRP A 154 -6.92 28.69 13.83
C TRP A 154 -6.35 30.12 13.77
N ASP A 155 -5.82 30.51 12.62
CA ASP A 155 -5.33 31.87 12.41
C ASP A 155 -6.49 32.87 12.33
N SER A 156 -7.64 32.44 11.78
CA SER A 156 -8.85 33.25 11.71
C SER A 156 -9.64 33.25 13.03
N PRO A 157 -10.04 34.40 13.56
CA PRO A 157 -10.80 34.51 14.79
C PRO A 157 -12.15 33.80 14.74
N GLY A 158 -12.61 33.29 15.90
CA GLY A 158 -13.97 32.75 16.04
C GLY A 158 -14.19 31.33 15.49
N LYS A 159 -13.14 30.61 15.06
CA LYS A 159 -13.26 29.23 14.54
C LYS A 159 -13.14 28.15 15.62
N GLY A 160 -12.91 28.52 16.86
CA GLY A 160 -12.71 27.57 17.96
C GLY A 160 -11.33 26.90 17.89
N LYS A 161 -11.23 25.75 18.54
CA LYS A 161 -10.01 24.95 18.55
C LYS A 161 -9.96 24.02 17.32
N ILE A 162 -8.75 23.76 16.86
CA ILE A 162 -8.50 22.74 15.84
C ILE A 162 -8.75 21.36 16.43
N THR A 163 -9.47 20.52 15.69
CA THR A 163 -9.59 19.10 15.94
C THR A 163 -9.03 18.37 14.73
N VAL A 164 -7.97 17.60 14.91
CA VAL A 164 -7.34 16.86 13.81
C VAL A 164 -7.92 15.45 13.73
N VAL A 165 -8.30 15.02 12.51
CA VAL A 165 -8.86 13.70 12.29
C VAL A 165 -8.08 12.94 11.21
N PHE A 166 -7.81 11.65 11.49
CA PHE A 166 -7.15 10.70 10.60
C PHE A 166 -8.09 9.60 10.17
N ASP A 167 -7.75 8.92 9.08
CA ASP A 167 -8.41 7.73 8.57
C ASP A 167 -8.31 6.54 9.54
N HIS A 168 -7.11 6.30 10.11
CA HIS A 168 -6.87 5.23 11.08
C HIS A 168 -5.64 5.54 11.94
N GLU A 169 -5.60 5.06 13.20
CA GLU A 169 -4.49 5.33 14.13
C GLU A 169 -3.13 4.82 13.60
N ASN A 170 -3.13 3.67 12.93
CA ASN A 170 -1.93 3.00 12.41
C ASN A 170 -1.91 2.96 10.86
N SER A 171 -2.55 3.93 10.20
CA SER A 171 -2.48 4.10 8.76
C SER A 171 -1.14 4.69 8.30
N GLY A 172 -0.86 4.58 7.02
CA GLY A 172 0.26 5.26 6.39
C GLY A 172 0.19 6.78 6.54
N ASN A 173 -1.03 7.38 6.59
CA ASN A 173 -1.23 8.81 6.83
C ASN A 173 -0.75 9.23 8.23
N SER A 174 -1.22 8.54 9.27
CA SER A 174 -0.84 8.84 10.66
C SER A 174 0.64 8.57 10.92
N ARG A 175 1.19 7.48 10.36
CA ARG A 175 2.63 7.20 10.44
C ARG A 175 3.44 8.31 9.80
N TYR A 176 3.10 8.72 8.56
CA TYR A 176 3.83 9.78 7.85
C TYR A 176 3.91 11.07 8.68
N ILE A 177 2.79 11.52 9.22
CA ILE A 177 2.74 12.73 10.07
C ILE A 177 3.62 12.56 11.31
N ARG A 178 3.50 11.43 12.01
CA ARG A 178 4.26 11.15 13.23
C ARG A 178 5.77 11.15 12.98
N GLU A 179 6.21 10.49 11.92
CA GLU A 179 7.64 10.39 11.61
C GLU A 179 8.24 11.69 11.07
N ASN A 180 7.54 12.35 10.13
CA ASN A 180 8.10 13.48 9.40
C ASN A 180 7.84 14.85 10.06
N LEU A 181 6.73 14.99 10.81
CA LEU A 181 6.39 16.29 11.43
C LEU A 181 6.55 16.31 12.94
N MET A 182 6.47 15.15 13.61
CA MET A 182 6.48 15.04 15.07
C MET A 182 7.71 14.32 15.63
N LYS A 183 8.64 13.90 14.79
CA LYS A 183 9.85 13.15 15.21
C LYS A 183 9.53 11.90 16.06
N GLY A 184 8.44 11.21 15.77
CA GLY A 184 8.00 10.00 16.47
C GLY A 184 7.19 10.26 17.77
N SER A 185 6.90 11.50 18.12
CA SER A 185 6.12 11.84 19.32
C SER A 185 4.67 11.35 19.24
N LYS A 186 3.99 11.27 20.40
CA LYS A 186 2.56 10.96 20.46
C LYS A 186 1.72 12.14 19.96
N PHE A 187 0.61 11.83 19.30
CA PHE A 187 -0.34 12.85 18.89
C PHE A 187 -0.94 13.60 20.10
N PRO A 188 -1.18 14.91 19.97
CA PRO A 188 -1.95 15.68 20.95
C PRO A 188 -3.37 15.12 21.15
N THR A 189 -3.99 15.41 22.28
CA THR A 189 -5.32 14.90 22.66
C THR A 189 -6.48 15.36 21.76
N TYR A 190 -6.28 16.42 20.98
CA TYR A 190 -7.25 16.89 19.99
C TYR A 190 -7.06 16.24 18.59
N CYS A 191 -6.15 15.27 18.50
CA CYS A 191 -5.98 14.41 17.32
C CYS A 191 -6.61 13.05 17.60
N PHE A 192 -7.47 12.56 16.73
CA PHE A 192 -8.02 11.22 16.84
C PHE A 192 -8.23 10.57 15.47
N ALA A 193 -8.38 9.25 15.47
CA ALA A 193 -8.60 8.46 14.26
C ALA A 193 -10.08 8.09 14.11
N LEU A 194 -10.50 7.99 12.87
CA LEU A 194 -11.74 7.37 12.43
C LEU A 194 -11.43 5.97 11.86
N ASN A 195 -12.25 5.46 10.92
CA ASN A 195 -12.02 4.12 10.37
C ASN A 195 -11.77 4.11 8.85
N SER A 196 -11.83 5.26 8.17
CA SER A 196 -11.57 5.37 6.72
C SER A 196 -11.44 6.82 6.27
N ASN A 197 -10.82 7.04 5.12
CA ASN A 197 -10.71 8.37 4.50
C ASN A 197 -12.08 9.02 4.20
N PRO A 198 -13.10 8.30 3.68
CA PRO A 198 -14.45 8.89 3.52
C PRO A 198 -15.06 9.40 4.83
N GLN A 199 -14.83 8.71 5.95
CA GLN A 199 -15.31 9.18 7.26
C GLN A 199 -14.61 10.46 7.71
N VAL A 200 -13.32 10.64 7.39
CA VAL A 200 -12.61 11.89 7.64
C VAL A 200 -13.26 13.04 6.88
N ILE A 201 -13.55 12.85 5.59
CA ILE A 201 -14.20 13.85 4.75
C ILE A 201 -15.58 14.21 5.30
N ASP A 202 -16.38 13.22 5.67
CA ASP A 202 -17.70 13.43 6.25
C ASP A 202 -17.64 14.15 7.62
N TYR A 203 -16.64 13.84 8.45
CA TYR A 203 -16.43 14.53 9.70
C TYR A 203 -16.06 16.00 9.49
N VAL A 204 -15.10 16.29 8.60
CA VAL A 204 -14.68 17.65 8.25
C VAL A 204 -15.85 18.46 7.71
N SER A 205 -16.70 17.86 6.88
CA SER A 205 -17.87 18.56 6.31
C SER A 205 -18.87 19.05 7.36
N LYS A 206 -18.96 18.37 8.51
CA LYS A 206 -19.90 18.66 9.60
C LYS A 206 -19.31 19.49 10.73
N ASN A 207 -17.99 19.64 10.79
CA ASN A 207 -17.27 20.27 11.91
C ASN A 207 -16.37 21.40 11.42
N LYS A 208 -16.75 22.65 11.70
CA LYS A 208 -16.05 23.86 11.21
C LYS A 208 -14.61 24.00 11.75
N GLY A 209 -14.30 23.42 12.90
CA GLY A 209 -12.97 23.42 13.52
C GLY A 209 -12.13 22.20 13.14
N ALA A 210 -12.62 21.29 12.28
CA ALA A 210 -11.91 20.09 11.91
C ALA A 210 -10.84 20.35 10.85
N LEU A 211 -9.70 19.64 11.01
CA LEU A 211 -8.62 19.49 10.06
C LEU A 211 -8.48 18.00 9.75
N GLY A 212 -8.81 17.60 8.53
CA GLY A 212 -8.76 16.22 8.08
C GLY A 212 -7.43 15.90 7.40
N ILE A 213 -6.90 14.72 7.68
CA ILE A 213 -5.68 14.18 7.06
C ILE A 213 -6.06 12.93 6.27
N ILE A 214 -5.88 12.97 4.95
CA ILE A 214 -6.20 11.87 4.03
C ILE A 214 -5.08 11.67 3.01
N GLY A 215 -5.08 10.53 2.31
CA GLY A 215 -4.30 10.37 1.06
C GLY A 215 -4.92 11.20 -0.07
N VAL A 216 -4.10 11.85 -0.88
CA VAL A 216 -4.59 12.68 -2.00
C VAL A 216 -5.42 11.88 -2.99
N ASN A 217 -5.23 10.61 -3.08
CA ASN A 217 -5.92 9.68 -3.97
C ASN A 217 -7.46 9.73 -3.85
N TRP A 218 -7.98 10.14 -2.70
CA TRP A 218 -9.41 10.29 -2.45
C TRP A 218 -10.03 11.58 -3.02
N VAL A 219 -9.19 12.53 -3.42
CA VAL A 219 -9.61 13.87 -3.87
C VAL A 219 -8.88 14.36 -5.13
N SER A 220 -8.21 13.45 -5.86
CA SER A 220 -7.35 13.81 -6.99
C SER A 220 -7.93 13.50 -8.37
N ASN A 221 -8.91 12.59 -8.48
CA ASN A 221 -9.51 12.22 -9.76
C ASN A 221 -10.78 13.04 -10.04
N ASP A 222 -10.65 14.15 -10.74
CA ASP A 222 -11.76 15.07 -11.07
C ASP A 222 -12.83 14.45 -12.00
N TYR A 223 -12.55 13.29 -12.59
CA TYR A 223 -13.48 12.56 -13.45
C TYR A 223 -14.30 11.51 -12.70
N ASP A 224 -13.91 11.17 -11.46
CA ASP A 224 -14.65 10.24 -10.62
C ASP A 224 -15.77 10.96 -9.83
N SER A 225 -16.99 10.47 -9.93
CA SER A 225 -18.16 11.07 -9.28
C SER A 225 -18.07 11.08 -7.74
N ALA A 226 -17.41 10.08 -7.15
CA ALA A 226 -17.21 10.02 -5.71
C ALA A 226 -16.22 11.11 -5.26
N THR A 227 -15.10 11.27 -5.99
CA THR A 227 -14.11 12.33 -5.75
C THR A 227 -14.76 13.72 -5.86
N VAL A 228 -15.53 13.97 -6.92
CA VAL A 228 -16.28 15.23 -7.07
C VAL A 228 -17.24 15.44 -5.90
N GLY A 229 -17.94 14.38 -5.46
CA GLY A 229 -18.79 14.43 -4.28
C GLY A 229 -18.02 14.77 -3.00
N PHE A 230 -16.81 14.30 -2.83
CA PHE A 230 -15.95 14.63 -1.68
C PHE A 230 -15.44 16.07 -1.73
N LEU A 231 -15.00 16.56 -2.89
CA LEU A 231 -14.56 17.94 -3.08
C LEU A 231 -15.68 18.97 -2.83
N ASN A 232 -16.95 18.58 -3.04
CA ASN A 232 -18.09 19.42 -2.68
C ASN A 232 -18.34 19.49 -1.16
N LYS A 233 -17.82 18.54 -0.37
CA LYS A 233 -18.05 18.47 1.09
C LYS A 233 -16.96 19.21 1.90
N ALA A 234 -15.73 19.28 1.41
CA ALA A 234 -14.61 19.85 2.13
C ALA A 234 -13.60 20.50 1.15
N LYS A 235 -12.87 21.49 1.63
CA LYS A 235 -11.82 22.17 0.85
C LYS A 235 -10.48 21.50 1.09
N VAL A 236 -9.71 21.29 0.01
CA VAL A 236 -8.31 20.92 0.08
C VAL A 236 -7.46 22.16 0.35
N VAL A 237 -6.65 22.11 1.38
CA VAL A 237 -5.79 23.21 1.81
C VAL A 237 -4.59 23.36 0.87
N TYR A 238 -4.22 24.61 0.58
CA TYR A 238 -2.98 24.97 -0.07
C TYR A 238 -1.85 25.00 0.96
N VAL A 239 -0.73 24.36 0.67
CA VAL A 239 0.41 24.27 1.59
C VAL A 239 1.62 24.98 0.99
N SER A 240 2.30 25.80 1.81
CA SER A 240 3.59 26.41 1.48
C SER A 240 4.72 25.79 2.30
N LEU A 241 5.87 25.60 1.66
CA LEU A 241 7.08 25.12 2.34
C LEU A 241 7.63 26.15 3.35
N THR A 242 7.48 27.45 3.06
CA THR A 242 8.05 28.54 3.85
C THR A 242 7.00 29.62 4.16
N ASN A 243 7.21 30.36 5.25
CA ASN A 243 6.41 31.53 5.57
C ASN A 243 6.57 32.61 4.48
N GLY A 244 5.43 33.10 3.95
CA GLY A 244 5.42 34.06 2.84
C GLY A 244 5.73 33.45 1.46
N GLY A 245 5.92 32.14 1.37
CA GLY A 245 6.10 31.44 0.10
C GLY A 245 4.79 31.19 -0.65
N GLN A 246 4.92 30.75 -1.88
CA GLN A 246 3.78 30.32 -2.68
C GLN A 246 3.16 29.05 -2.07
N HIS A 247 1.81 28.95 -2.13
CA HIS A 247 1.04 27.84 -1.61
C HIS A 247 0.53 26.97 -2.76
N PHE A 248 0.61 25.66 -2.61
CA PHE A 248 0.25 24.67 -3.62
C PHE A 248 -0.73 23.63 -3.06
N GLN A 249 -1.62 23.15 -3.90
CA GLN A 249 -2.42 21.97 -3.64
C GLN A 249 -1.68 20.70 -4.09
N PRO A 250 -2.06 19.52 -3.60
CA PRO A 250 -1.37 18.25 -3.92
C PRO A 250 -1.68 17.73 -5.32
N TYR A 251 -1.60 18.58 -6.34
CA TYR A 251 -1.73 18.16 -7.75
C TYR A 251 -0.45 17.50 -8.25
N GLN A 252 -0.58 16.56 -9.18
CA GLN A 252 0.52 15.80 -9.77
C GLN A 252 1.70 16.66 -10.20
N TYR A 253 1.42 17.83 -10.81
CA TYR A 253 2.46 18.77 -11.24
C TYR A 253 3.32 19.23 -10.06
N TYR A 254 2.70 19.69 -8.97
CA TYR A 254 3.42 20.20 -7.79
C TYR A 254 4.07 19.09 -6.95
N ILE A 255 3.53 17.86 -7.01
CA ILE A 255 4.20 16.67 -6.47
C ILE A 255 5.46 16.37 -7.28
N LYS A 256 5.38 16.43 -8.62
CA LYS A 256 6.51 16.15 -9.52
C LYS A 256 7.63 17.19 -9.39
N THR A 257 7.30 18.47 -9.25
CA THR A 257 8.29 19.57 -9.11
C THR A 257 8.84 19.67 -7.69
N GLY A 258 8.22 19.00 -6.69
CA GLY A 258 8.59 19.09 -5.28
C GLY A 258 8.08 20.37 -4.59
N ASP A 259 7.19 21.12 -5.23
CA ASP A 259 6.59 22.33 -4.66
C ASP A 259 5.58 22.00 -3.55
N TYR A 260 4.88 20.86 -3.65
CA TYR A 260 4.02 20.38 -2.57
C TYR A 260 4.83 19.53 -1.57
N PRO A 261 4.89 19.92 -0.27
CA PRO A 261 5.90 19.35 0.63
C PRO A 261 5.50 18.02 1.30
N LEU A 262 4.21 17.64 1.31
CA LEU A 262 3.73 16.47 2.04
C LEU A 262 3.62 15.23 1.13
N CYS A 263 4.70 14.93 0.42
CA CYS A 263 4.78 13.81 -0.53
C CYS A 263 5.37 12.56 0.11
N ARG A 264 4.96 11.38 -0.38
CA ARG A 264 5.50 10.08 0.01
C ARG A 264 5.50 9.11 -1.17
N ASP A 265 6.44 8.18 -1.18
CA ASP A 265 6.48 7.11 -2.17
C ASP A 265 5.47 6.01 -1.81
N VAL A 266 4.89 5.39 -2.84
CA VAL A 266 4.02 4.23 -2.73
C VAL A 266 4.74 3.02 -3.29
N TYR A 267 4.75 1.94 -2.52
CA TYR A 267 5.42 0.70 -2.87
C TYR A 267 4.43 -0.45 -2.96
N MET A 268 4.64 -1.31 -3.95
CA MET A 268 4.08 -2.64 -3.97
C MET A 268 5.19 -3.61 -3.51
N ILE A 269 4.92 -4.37 -2.46
CA ILE A 269 5.88 -5.28 -1.83
C ILE A 269 5.35 -6.69 -1.95
N LYS A 270 6.18 -7.58 -2.50
CA LYS A 270 5.82 -8.97 -2.79
C LYS A 270 6.81 -9.92 -2.13
N THR A 271 6.30 -10.91 -1.40
CA THR A 271 7.05 -12.04 -0.83
C THR A 271 6.80 -13.36 -1.53
N GLU A 272 5.88 -13.38 -2.51
CA GLU A 272 5.54 -14.55 -3.31
C GLU A 272 6.79 -15.17 -3.95
N PRO A 273 7.15 -16.43 -3.65
CA PRO A 273 8.42 -17.01 -4.08
C PRO A 273 8.40 -17.54 -5.52
N TYR A 274 7.26 -17.47 -6.20
CA TYR A 274 7.03 -17.95 -7.55
C TYR A 274 6.35 -16.88 -8.41
N MET A 275 6.21 -17.14 -9.72
CA MET A 275 5.55 -16.25 -10.67
C MET A 275 4.05 -16.50 -10.72
N GLY A 276 3.35 -16.19 -9.61
CA GLY A 276 1.91 -16.30 -9.47
C GLY A 276 1.15 -15.05 -9.90
N LEU A 277 -0.14 -14.98 -9.51
CA LEU A 277 -1.04 -13.89 -9.87
C LEU A 277 -0.62 -12.55 -9.24
N GLY A 278 -0.04 -12.57 -8.03
CA GLY A 278 0.54 -11.39 -7.40
C GLY A 278 1.70 -10.81 -8.19
N SER A 279 2.58 -11.66 -8.72
CA SER A 279 3.68 -11.28 -9.62
C SER A 279 3.17 -10.68 -10.94
N GLY A 280 2.12 -11.28 -11.51
CA GLY A 280 1.46 -10.77 -12.71
C GLY A 280 0.84 -9.40 -12.49
N PHE A 281 0.17 -9.19 -11.36
CA PHE A 281 -0.43 -7.91 -11.02
C PHE A 281 0.65 -6.83 -10.78
N LEU A 282 1.73 -7.13 -10.06
CA LEU A 282 2.86 -6.20 -9.92
C LEU A 282 3.44 -5.79 -11.29
N SER A 283 3.66 -6.78 -12.18
CA SER A 283 4.14 -6.51 -13.54
C SER A 283 3.17 -5.64 -14.35
N PHE A 284 1.87 -5.81 -14.14
CA PHE A 284 0.85 -4.98 -14.79
C PHE A 284 0.87 -3.55 -14.25
N VAL A 285 0.86 -3.35 -12.93
CA VAL A 285 0.87 -2.03 -12.29
C VAL A 285 2.12 -1.23 -12.71
N THR A 286 3.26 -1.88 -12.85
CA THR A 286 4.52 -1.26 -13.28
C THR A 286 4.65 -1.07 -14.78
N SER A 287 3.76 -1.66 -15.58
CA SER A 287 3.73 -1.48 -17.03
C SER A 287 3.22 -0.09 -17.43
N ASP A 288 3.41 0.27 -18.71
CA ASP A 288 2.86 1.52 -19.28
C ASP A 288 1.34 1.66 -19.06
N LYS A 289 0.59 0.53 -19.12
CA LYS A 289 -0.86 0.54 -18.88
C LYS A 289 -1.20 0.87 -17.42
N GLY A 290 -0.57 0.19 -16.46
CA GLY A 290 -0.78 0.46 -15.04
C GLY A 290 -0.34 1.89 -14.69
N GLN A 291 0.81 2.33 -15.15
CA GLN A 291 1.29 3.69 -14.88
C GLN A 291 0.38 4.79 -15.47
N ARG A 292 -0.34 4.51 -16.57
CA ARG A 292 -1.40 5.40 -17.09
C ARG A 292 -2.62 5.41 -16.18
N ILE A 293 -3.02 4.29 -15.61
CA ILE A 293 -4.12 4.25 -14.64
C ILE A 293 -3.76 5.11 -13.43
N ILE A 294 -2.57 4.91 -12.85
CA ILE A 294 -2.07 5.73 -11.74
C ILE A 294 -2.11 7.21 -12.09
N PHE A 295 -1.68 7.58 -13.32
CA PHE A 295 -1.72 8.95 -13.79
C PHE A 295 -3.17 9.49 -13.85
N HIS A 296 -4.12 8.72 -14.36
CA HIS A 296 -5.53 9.11 -14.44
C HIS A 296 -6.20 9.20 -13.06
N GLU A 297 -5.75 8.40 -12.10
CA GLU A 297 -6.21 8.50 -10.70
C GLU A 297 -5.67 9.74 -9.96
N GLY A 298 -4.85 10.57 -10.62
CA GLY A 298 -4.41 11.87 -10.11
C GLY A 298 -3.21 11.80 -9.16
N ILE A 299 -2.56 10.65 -8.98
CA ILE A 299 -1.28 10.53 -8.27
C ILE A 299 -0.12 10.38 -9.25
N LEU A 300 1.09 10.76 -8.82
CA LEU A 300 2.25 10.77 -9.70
C LEU A 300 2.77 9.35 -9.95
N PRO A 301 2.72 8.80 -11.19
CA PRO A 301 3.26 7.48 -11.48
C PRO A 301 4.78 7.43 -11.27
N ALA A 302 5.31 6.25 -10.93
CA ALA A 302 6.76 6.04 -10.74
C ALA A 302 7.54 6.20 -12.04
N THR A 303 6.92 5.85 -13.18
CA THR A 303 7.46 6.06 -14.52
C THR A 303 6.45 6.86 -15.34
N VAL A 304 6.92 7.92 -16.00
CA VAL A 304 6.03 8.72 -16.88
C VAL A 304 5.72 7.89 -18.13
N PRO A 305 4.43 7.61 -18.42
CA PRO A 305 4.06 6.88 -19.62
C PRO A 305 4.53 7.59 -20.87
N THR A 306 5.16 6.86 -21.80
CA THR A 306 5.84 7.43 -22.98
C THR A 306 4.92 8.05 -24.05
N HIS A 307 3.60 7.88 -23.93
CA HIS A 307 2.60 8.38 -24.86
C HIS A 307 1.42 9.06 -24.13
N ILE A 308 1.70 10.15 -23.42
CA ILE A 308 0.63 11.09 -23.09
C ILE A 308 0.49 12.02 -24.30
N ILE A 309 -0.41 11.65 -25.23
CA ILE A 309 -0.82 12.57 -26.28
C ILE A 309 -1.80 13.54 -25.59
N SER A 310 -1.32 14.75 -25.32
CA SER A 310 -2.22 15.86 -25.00
C SER A 310 -2.97 16.23 -26.28
N PHE A 311 -4.28 16.06 -26.29
CA PHE A 311 -5.16 16.64 -27.29
C PHE A 311 -5.56 18.04 -26.87
#